data_a726ca30e9499d9bf1fb1cbbc3416969
#
_entry.id   a726ca30e9499d9bf1fb1cbbc3416969
#
_cell.length_a   1.000
_cell.length_b   1.000
_cell.length_c   1.000
_cell.angle_alpha   90.00
_cell.angle_beta   90.00
_cell.angle_gamma   90.00
#
_symmetry.space_group_name_H-M   'P 1'
#
loop_
_entity.id
_entity.type
_entity.pdbx_description
1 polymer ?
#
loop_
_entity_poly.entity_id
_entity_poly.type
_entity_poly.pdbx_seq_one_letter_code
_entity_poly.pdbx_strand_id
1 'polypeptide(L)'
;MLHEKNLAPETEFDPDSQDEQPVAALQSLIQRLENEVDALHLNSFSQADALALGLLLVDLATQRNLPIAIDIRRNSHILFHVSLPGATPDNDIWVQRKSSTTERYAEASLLVGLKGRLGGGRLEDNGWFDQTRFASHGGAFPIYVNDTGHVATATVSGLPQKADHDLVVEVLTLFRDRNKV
;
A
#
# COMPACT_ATOMS: atom_id res chain seq x y z
N MET A 1 -8.00 -12.99 -44.36
CA MET A 1 -8.86 -12.29 -43.36
C MET A 1 -8.49 -12.84 -41.99
N LEU A 2 -7.62 -12.12 -41.29
CA LEU A 2 -7.27 -12.44 -39.90
C LEU A 2 -8.35 -11.88 -39.00
N HIS A 3 -9.05 -12.75 -38.27
CA HIS A 3 -9.98 -12.34 -37.22
C HIS A 3 -9.19 -11.66 -36.12
N GLU A 4 -9.23 -10.32 -36.07
CA GLU A 4 -8.96 -9.59 -34.82
C GLU A 4 -9.96 -10.07 -33.79
N LYS A 5 -9.47 -10.85 -32.81
CA LYS A 5 -10.19 -11.11 -31.58
C LYS A 5 -10.29 -9.76 -30.87
N ASN A 6 -11.49 -9.19 -30.90
CA ASN A 6 -11.88 -8.10 -30.04
C ASN A 6 -11.82 -8.62 -28.59
N LEU A 7 -10.65 -8.50 -27.95
CA LEU A 7 -10.50 -8.74 -26.52
C LEU A 7 -11.30 -7.64 -25.83
N ALA A 8 -12.39 -8.02 -25.19
CA ALA A 8 -13.06 -7.13 -24.23
C ALA A 8 -11.99 -6.61 -23.25
N PRO A 9 -12.07 -5.34 -22.81
CA PRO A 9 -11.12 -4.81 -21.84
C PRO A 9 -11.12 -5.77 -20.63
N GLU A 10 -9.93 -6.29 -20.28
CA GLU A 10 -9.78 -7.15 -19.10
C GLU A 10 -10.30 -6.36 -17.92
N THR A 11 -11.34 -6.89 -17.28
CA THR A 11 -11.92 -6.26 -16.09
C THR A 11 -10.85 -6.27 -15.01
N GLU A 12 -10.43 -5.10 -14.55
CA GLU A 12 -9.44 -4.97 -13.47
C GLU A 12 -10.01 -5.62 -12.19
N PHE A 13 -9.17 -6.36 -11.46
CA PHE A 13 -9.57 -6.95 -10.18
C PHE A 13 -9.83 -5.86 -9.15
N ASP A 14 -11.01 -5.88 -8.56
CA ASP A 14 -11.39 -4.98 -7.47
C ASP A 14 -11.22 -5.69 -6.12
N PRO A 15 -10.20 -5.34 -5.31
CA PRO A 15 -9.97 -5.95 -4.01
C PRO A 15 -11.04 -5.61 -2.97
N ASP A 16 -11.83 -4.56 -3.18
CA ASP A 16 -12.91 -4.11 -2.30
C ASP A 16 -14.25 -4.79 -2.62
N SER A 17 -14.39 -5.42 -3.81
CA SER A 17 -15.59 -6.15 -4.19
C SER A 17 -15.72 -7.48 -3.43
N GLN A 18 -16.98 -7.85 -3.13
CA GLN A 18 -17.36 -9.15 -2.59
C GLN A 18 -17.79 -10.15 -3.68
N ASP A 19 -17.90 -9.68 -4.92
CA ASP A 19 -18.29 -10.51 -6.05
C ASP A 19 -17.17 -11.47 -6.47
N GLU A 20 -17.53 -12.61 -7.06
CA GLU A 20 -16.56 -13.52 -7.67
C GLU A 20 -15.91 -12.88 -8.88
N GLN A 21 -14.60 -12.89 -8.92
CA GLN A 21 -13.81 -12.25 -9.96
C GLN A 21 -12.85 -13.23 -10.61
N PRO A 22 -12.48 -13.03 -11.89
CA PRO A 22 -11.56 -13.92 -12.59
C PRO A 22 -10.20 -14.04 -11.89
N VAL A 23 -9.69 -15.26 -11.73
CA VAL A 23 -8.34 -15.50 -11.17
C VAL A 23 -7.26 -14.81 -12.00
N ALA A 24 -7.44 -14.74 -13.31
CA ALA A 24 -6.51 -14.04 -14.20
C ALA A 24 -6.40 -12.53 -13.86
N ALA A 25 -7.51 -11.88 -13.54
CA ALA A 25 -7.52 -10.47 -13.13
C ALA A 25 -6.78 -10.29 -11.78
N LEU A 26 -6.97 -11.20 -10.82
CA LEU A 26 -6.23 -11.22 -9.56
C LEU A 26 -4.71 -11.39 -9.81
N GLN A 27 -4.32 -12.33 -10.66
CA GLN A 27 -2.92 -12.55 -11.01
C GLN A 27 -2.28 -11.34 -11.69
N SER A 28 -3.01 -10.68 -12.59
CA SER A 28 -2.56 -9.45 -13.26
C SER A 28 -2.35 -8.31 -12.28
N LEU A 29 -3.26 -8.15 -11.30
CA LEU A 29 -3.10 -7.16 -10.24
C LEU A 29 -1.88 -7.47 -9.36
N ILE A 30 -1.70 -8.71 -8.92
CA ILE A 30 -0.53 -9.13 -8.13
C ILE A 30 0.77 -8.77 -8.86
N GLN A 31 0.89 -9.14 -10.14
CA GLN A 31 2.08 -8.83 -10.92
C GLN A 31 2.34 -7.32 -11.04
N ARG A 32 1.28 -6.52 -11.19
CA ARG A 32 1.42 -5.06 -11.21
C ARG A 32 1.96 -4.53 -9.88
N LEU A 33 1.42 -4.99 -8.75
CA LEU A 33 1.87 -4.55 -7.42
C LEU A 33 3.31 -4.97 -7.11
N GLU A 34 3.74 -6.15 -7.57
CA GLU A 34 5.14 -6.58 -7.47
C GLU A 34 6.05 -5.64 -8.26
N ASN A 35 5.67 -5.29 -9.49
CA ASN A 35 6.43 -4.35 -10.32
C ASN A 35 6.48 -2.94 -9.70
N GLU A 36 5.42 -2.50 -9.00
CA GLU A 36 5.40 -1.21 -8.28
C GLU A 36 6.44 -1.18 -7.15
N VAL A 37 6.55 -2.26 -6.37
CA VAL A 37 7.56 -2.36 -5.30
C VAL A 37 8.96 -2.29 -5.90
N ASP A 38 9.24 -3.06 -6.95
CA ASP A 38 10.55 -3.09 -7.61
C ASP A 38 10.92 -1.74 -8.25
N ALA A 39 9.92 -1.03 -8.79
CA ALA A 39 10.14 0.27 -9.44
C ALA A 39 10.38 1.42 -8.45
N LEU A 40 9.98 1.28 -7.18
CA LEU A 40 9.99 2.37 -6.19
C LEU A 40 11.16 2.32 -5.20
N HIS A 41 12.26 1.64 -5.54
CA HIS A 41 13.49 1.69 -4.73
C HIS A 41 14.11 3.09 -4.76
N LEU A 42 14.53 3.56 -3.58
CA LEU A 42 15.19 4.84 -3.37
C LEU A 42 16.70 4.67 -3.27
N ASN A 43 17.48 5.75 -3.46
CA ASN A 43 18.93 5.74 -3.24
C ASN A 43 19.28 5.89 -1.75
N SER A 44 18.44 6.57 -0.99
CA SER A 44 18.56 6.75 0.47
C SER A 44 17.20 7.06 1.08
N PHE A 45 17.07 6.91 2.39
CA PHE A 45 15.88 7.35 3.13
C PHE A 45 16.25 7.71 4.57
N SER A 46 16.31 9.00 4.86
CA SER A 46 16.60 9.58 6.16
C SER A 46 15.34 10.00 6.93
N GLN A 47 15.48 10.50 8.13
CA GLN A 47 14.36 11.12 8.87
C GLN A 47 13.87 12.41 8.20
N ALA A 48 14.76 13.17 7.56
CA ALA A 48 14.36 14.34 6.79
C ALA A 48 13.54 13.95 5.56
N ASP A 49 13.88 12.83 4.91
CA ASP A 49 13.10 12.27 3.80
C ASP A 49 11.72 11.80 4.26
N ALA A 50 11.62 11.19 5.45
CA ALA A 50 10.34 10.79 6.02
C ALA A 50 9.44 12.01 6.29
N LEU A 51 9.99 13.11 6.81
CA LEU A 51 9.26 14.36 6.99
C LEU A 51 8.79 14.91 5.64
N ALA A 52 9.67 14.97 4.64
CA ALA A 52 9.35 15.50 3.30
C ALA A 52 8.27 14.66 2.62
N LEU A 53 8.36 13.33 2.67
CA LEU A 53 7.35 12.40 2.16
C LEU A 53 6.00 12.56 2.87
N GLY A 54 6.02 12.66 4.20
CA GLY A 54 4.82 12.86 5.02
C GLY A 54 4.11 14.18 4.69
N LEU A 55 4.85 15.28 4.54
CA LEU A 55 4.28 16.58 4.15
C LEU A 55 3.71 16.54 2.71
N LEU A 56 4.33 15.81 1.79
CA LEU A 56 3.81 15.62 0.45
C LEU A 56 2.48 14.84 0.45
N LEU A 57 2.36 13.79 1.30
CA LEU A 57 1.11 13.07 1.52
C LEU A 57 0.02 13.99 2.09
N VAL A 58 0.36 14.81 3.10
CA VAL A 58 -0.57 15.78 3.71
C VAL A 58 -1.08 16.78 2.68
N ASP A 59 -0.16 17.35 1.88
CA ASP A 59 -0.52 18.34 0.86
C ASP A 59 -1.52 17.75 -0.15
N LEU A 60 -1.20 16.60 -0.72
CA LEU A 60 -2.07 15.95 -1.70
C LEU A 60 -3.41 15.52 -1.10
N ALA A 61 -3.40 14.93 0.10
CA ALA A 61 -4.62 14.51 0.77
C ALA A 61 -5.52 15.69 1.16
N THR A 62 -4.92 16.80 1.59
CA THR A 62 -5.65 18.04 1.93
C THR A 62 -6.30 18.65 0.68
N GLN A 63 -5.59 18.74 -0.44
CA GLN A 63 -6.12 19.22 -1.71
C GLN A 63 -7.33 18.41 -2.19
N ARG A 64 -7.33 17.11 -1.89
CA ARG A 64 -8.41 16.18 -2.27
C ARG A 64 -9.47 15.99 -1.18
N ASN A 65 -9.33 16.66 -0.02
CA ASN A 65 -10.22 16.54 1.14
C ASN A 65 -10.37 15.08 1.62
N LEU A 66 -9.26 14.32 1.66
CA LEU A 66 -9.27 12.92 2.05
C LEU A 66 -9.25 12.78 3.59
N PRO A 67 -10.21 12.03 4.20
CA PRO A 67 -10.31 11.85 5.65
C PRO A 67 -9.42 10.70 6.12
N ILE A 68 -8.10 10.83 6.02
CA ILE A 68 -7.15 9.76 6.26
C ILE A 68 -6.20 10.03 7.41
N ALA A 69 -5.72 8.94 8.03
CA ALA A 69 -4.52 8.92 8.86
C ALA A 69 -3.31 8.55 7.99
N ILE A 70 -2.19 9.23 8.21
CA ILE A 70 -0.91 9.06 7.50
C ILE A 70 0.16 8.69 8.52
N ASP A 71 0.99 7.71 8.22
CA ASP A 71 2.06 7.26 9.09
C ASP A 71 3.29 6.85 8.28
N ILE A 72 4.47 7.21 8.76
CA ILE A 72 5.74 6.70 8.24
C ILE A 72 6.56 6.26 9.44
N ARG A 73 7.00 5.00 9.43
CA ARG A 73 7.74 4.41 10.53
C ARG A 73 8.89 3.53 10.09
N ARG A 74 9.84 3.39 10.99
CA ARG A 74 10.95 2.43 10.90
C ARG A 74 10.79 1.46 12.06
N ASN A 75 10.19 0.31 11.79
CA ASN A 75 9.71 -0.62 12.82
C ASN A 75 8.78 0.12 13.83
N SER A 76 9.08 0.09 15.11
CA SER A 76 8.31 0.78 16.15
C SER A 76 8.57 2.29 16.22
N HIS A 77 9.61 2.81 15.53
CA HIS A 77 9.95 4.24 15.56
C HIS A 77 9.10 5.01 14.54
N ILE A 78 8.17 5.80 15.04
CA ILE A 78 7.33 6.69 14.24
C ILE A 78 8.19 7.89 13.80
N LEU A 79 8.33 8.08 12.49
CA LEU A 79 9.09 9.18 11.89
C LEU A 79 8.17 10.34 11.51
N PHE A 80 6.93 10.02 11.14
CA PHE A 80 5.88 10.97 10.80
C PHE A 80 4.51 10.36 11.11
N HIS A 81 3.61 11.14 11.69
CA HIS A 81 2.22 10.72 11.88
C HIS A 81 1.28 11.93 11.91
N VAL A 82 0.14 11.82 11.24
CA VAL A 82 -0.93 12.80 11.30
C VAL A 82 -2.27 12.17 10.96
N SER A 83 -3.33 12.56 11.67
CA SER A 83 -4.72 12.28 11.31
C SER A 83 -5.34 13.55 10.74
N LEU A 84 -5.78 13.50 9.48
CA LEU A 84 -6.41 14.64 8.80
C LEU A 84 -7.88 14.79 9.21
N PRO A 85 -8.51 15.97 8.97
CA PRO A 85 -9.92 16.19 9.30
C PRO A 85 -10.81 15.11 8.68
N GLY A 86 -11.66 14.49 9.53
CA GLY A 86 -12.54 13.38 9.15
C GLY A 86 -11.97 11.99 9.39
N ALA A 87 -10.66 11.85 9.62
CA ALA A 87 -10.10 10.60 10.13
C ALA A 87 -10.59 10.29 11.55
N THR A 88 -10.67 9.02 11.89
CA THR A 88 -11.16 8.52 13.17
C THR A 88 -10.06 7.78 13.93
N PRO A 89 -10.19 7.56 15.24
CA PRO A 89 -9.25 6.74 16.02
C PRO A 89 -9.08 5.32 15.46
N ASP A 90 -10.10 4.77 14.79
CA ASP A 90 -10.03 3.45 14.14
C ASP A 90 -9.01 3.44 12.98
N ASN A 91 -8.86 4.56 12.27
CA ASN A 91 -7.85 4.67 11.21
C ASN A 91 -6.43 4.49 11.75
N ASP A 92 -6.13 4.96 12.96
CA ASP A 92 -4.82 4.76 13.60
C ASP A 92 -4.58 3.29 13.95
N ILE A 93 -5.62 2.56 14.35
CA ILE A 93 -5.56 1.12 14.59
C ILE A 93 -5.28 0.38 13.27
N TRP A 94 -5.97 0.77 12.20
CA TRP A 94 -5.72 0.22 10.87
C TRP A 94 -4.31 0.50 10.36
N VAL A 95 -3.82 1.73 10.54
CA VAL A 95 -2.42 2.11 10.22
C VAL A 95 -1.45 1.16 10.89
N GLN A 96 -1.60 0.94 12.20
CA GLN A 96 -0.71 0.07 12.95
C GLN A 96 -0.73 -1.38 12.44
N ARG A 97 -1.92 -1.92 12.18
CA ARG A 97 -2.10 -3.30 11.71
C ARG A 97 -1.56 -3.51 10.29
N LYS A 98 -1.82 -2.56 9.38
CA LYS A 98 -1.31 -2.59 8.00
C LYS A 98 0.22 -2.46 7.99
N SER A 99 0.79 -1.53 8.76
CA SER A 99 2.24 -1.36 8.90
C SER A 99 2.89 -2.64 9.40
N SER A 100 2.33 -3.27 10.43
CA SER A 100 2.85 -4.53 10.98
C SER A 100 2.86 -5.66 9.95
N THR A 101 1.88 -5.70 9.05
CA THR A 101 1.85 -6.65 7.94
C THR A 101 3.00 -6.38 6.97
N THR A 102 3.18 -5.14 6.53
CA THR A 102 4.28 -4.76 5.64
C THR A 102 5.65 -5.00 6.28
N GLU A 103 5.82 -4.71 7.56
CA GLU A 103 7.07 -4.98 8.28
C GLU A 103 7.38 -6.48 8.35
N ARG A 104 6.36 -7.33 8.57
CA ARG A 104 6.52 -8.78 8.66
C ARG A 104 6.89 -9.44 7.34
N TYR A 105 6.26 -9.00 6.25
CA TYR A 105 6.39 -9.64 4.94
C TYR A 105 7.37 -8.92 4.01
N ALA A 106 7.78 -7.68 4.34
CA ALA A 106 8.54 -6.77 3.48
C ALA A 106 7.86 -6.53 2.12
N GLU A 107 6.53 -6.59 2.09
CA GLU A 107 5.69 -6.38 0.91
C GLU A 107 4.57 -5.37 1.22
N ALA A 108 3.98 -4.78 0.17
CA ALA A 108 2.80 -3.95 0.34
C ALA A 108 1.66 -4.77 0.97
N SER A 109 0.95 -4.21 1.96
CA SER A 109 -0.10 -4.92 2.68
C SER A 109 -1.24 -5.41 1.76
N LEU A 110 -1.55 -4.69 0.68
CA LEU A 110 -2.47 -5.12 -0.36
C LEU A 110 -1.96 -6.38 -1.06
N LEU A 111 -0.69 -6.39 -1.47
CA LEU A 111 -0.07 -7.52 -2.15
C LEU A 111 -0.10 -8.80 -1.29
N VAL A 112 0.21 -8.66 0.01
CA VAL A 112 0.12 -9.77 0.98
C VAL A 112 -1.30 -10.35 1.02
N GLY A 113 -2.33 -9.50 1.06
CA GLY A 113 -3.72 -9.94 1.07
C GLY A 113 -4.14 -10.64 -0.22
N LEU A 114 -3.74 -10.11 -1.38
CA LEU A 114 -4.06 -10.69 -2.68
C LEU A 114 -3.35 -12.03 -2.92
N LYS A 115 -2.10 -12.18 -2.50
CA LYS A 115 -1.38 -13.47 -2.52
C LYS A 115 -2.09 -14.51 -1.65
N GLY A 116 -2.61 -14.11 -0.49
CA GLY A 116 -3.46 -14.96 0.35
C GLY A 116 -4.70 -15.44 -0.39
N ARG A 117 -5.43 -14.54 -1.06
CA ARG A 117 -6.61 -14.88 -1.87
C ARG A 117 -6.27 -15.84 -3.02
N LEU A 118 -5.15 -15.60 -3.71
CA LEU A 118 -4.69 -16.50 -4.78
C LEU A 118 -4.35 -17.89 -4.23
N GLY A 119 -3.87 -17.99 -2.99
CA GLY A 119 -3.61 -19.24 -2.28
C GLY A 119 -4.85 -19.99 -1.77
N GLY A 120 -6.05 -19.47 -2.02
CA GLY A 120 -7.32 -20.14 -1.75
C GLY A 120 -8.07 -19.63 -0.52
N GLY A 121 -7.71 -18.49 0.07
CA GLY A 121 -8.46 -17.91 1.19
C GLY A 121 -7.91 -16.58 1.66
N ARG A 122 -8.62 -15.94 2.59
CA ARG A 122 -8.14 -14.71 3.22
C ARG A 122 -7.15 -15.06 4.34
N LEU A 123 -6.12 -14.27 4.52
CA LEU A 123 -5.17 -14.49 5.62
C LEU A 123 -5.86 -14.36 6.98
N GLU A 124 -6.85 -13.48 7.07
CA GLU A 124 -7.66 -13.25 8.26
C GLU A 124 -8.46 -14.48 8.71
N ASP A 125 -8.71 -15.45 7.81
CA ASP A 125 -9.41 -16.68 8.14
C ASP A 125 -8.50 -17.74 8.77
N ASN A 126 -7.19 -17.48 8.79
CA ASN A 126 -6.19 -18.39 9.37
C ASN A 126 -5.90 -18.03 10.84
N GLY A 127 -6.04 -19.01 11.73
CA GLY A 127 -5.85 -18.83 13.18
C GLY A 127 -4.44 -18.39 13.61
N TRP A 128 -3.43 -18.50 12.72
CA TRP A 128 -2.07 -17.99 12.97
C TRP A 128 -1.90 -16.51 12.56
N PHE A 129 -2.87 -15.93 11.83
CA PHE A 129 -2.87 -14.52 11.44
C PHE A 129 -3.60 -13.71 12.51
N ASP A 130 -2.87 -13.17 13.47
CA ASP A 130 -3.43 -12.40 14.57
C ASP A 130 -4.00 -11.06 14.07
N GLN A 131 -5.31 -10.99 13.92
CA GLN A 131 -6.04 -9.82 13.44
C GLN A 131 -5.96 -8.61 14.40
N THR A 132 -5.53 -8.80 15.64
CA THR A 132 -5.30 -7.67 16.55
C THR A 132 -4.02 -6.92 16.22
N ARG A 133 -3.09 -7.57 15.51
CA ARG A 133 -1.76 -7.05 15.15
C ARG A 133 -1.57 -6.80 13.67
N PHE A 134 -2.24 -7.58 12.82
CA PHE A 134 -2.02 -7.60 11.37
C PHE A 134 -3.32 -7.34 10.62
N ALA A 135 -3.21 -6.69 9.46
CA ALA A 135 -4.29 -6.56 8.49
C ALA A 135 -3.70 -6.64 7.08
N SER A 136 -4.23 -7.56 6.27
CA SER A 136 -3.81 -7.74 4.88
C SER A 136 -4.64 -6.89 3.90
N HIS A 137 -4.96 -5.67 4.31
CA HIS A 137 -5.69 -4.67 3.53
C HIS A 137 -4.72 -3.61 3.01
N GLY A 138 -5.03 -3.03 1.85
CA GLY A 138 -4.19 -2.02 1.21
C GLY A 138 -4.00 -0.75 2.04
N GLY A 139 -2.88 -0.08 1.79
CA GLY A 139 -2.53 1.20 2.38
C GLY A 139 -1.14 1.27 3.03
N ALA A 140 -0.50 0.16 3.37
CA ALA A 140 0.90 0.16 3.80
C ALA A 140 1.81 -0.31 2.66
N PHE A 141 2.90 0.41 2.46
CA PHE A 141 3.88 0.17 1.39
C PHE A 141 5.30 0.21 1.95
N PRO A 142 6.16 -0.78 1.59
CA PRO A 142 7.54 -0.83 2.06
C PRO A 142 8.39 0.21 1.32
N ILE A 143 9.21 0.94 2.05
CA ILE A 143 10.23 1.83 1.50
C ILE A 143 11.53 1.05 1.41
N TYR A 144 11.94 0.76 0.18
CA TYR A 144 13.19 0.08 -0.12
C TYR A 144 14.29 1.08 -0.50
N VAL A 145 15.48 0.82 0.00
CA VAL A 145 16.70 1.54 -0.40
C VAL A 145 17.62 0.56 -1.13
N ASN A 146 18.16 0.98 -2.27
CA ASN A 146 19.09 0.19 -3.07
C ASN A 146 20.26 -0.31 -2.19
N ASP A 147 20.66 -1.56 -2.39
CA ASP A 147 21.74 -2.23 -1.66
C ASP A 147 21.56 -2.32 -0.12
N THR A 148 20.38 -1.93 0.39
CA THR A 148 20.08 -1.94 1.83
C THR A 148 18.86 -2.80 2.16
N GLY A 149 17.80 -2.73 1.33
CA GLY A 149 16.56 -3.45 1.55
C GLY A 149 15.43 -2.59 2.12
N HIS A 150 14.45 -3.21 2.79
CA HIS A 150 13.32 -2.55 3.42
C HIS A 150 13.78 -1.76 4.66
N VAL A 151 13.64 -0.43 4.65
CA VAL A 151 14.14 0.46 5.71
C VAL A 151 13.06 1.22 6.47
N ALA A 152 11.87 1.34 5.90
CA ALA A 152 10.72 2.02 6.52
C ALA A 152 9.41 1.59 5.85
N THR A 153 8.29 1.94 6.46
CA THR A 153 6.95 1.68 5.93
C THR A 153 6.16 2.99 5.89
N ALA A 154 5.57 3.33 4.75
CA ALA A 154 4.60 4.42 4.62
C ALA A 154 3.19 3.82 4.59
N THR A 155 2.27 4.40 5.36
CA THR A 155 0.91 3.88 5.51
C THR A 155 -0.10 4.99 5.49
N VAL A 156 -1.22 4.77 4.78
CA VAL A 156 -2.44 5.57 4.91
C VAL A 156 -3.63 4.68 5.24
N SER A 157 -4.63 5.25 5.89
CA SER A 157 -5.87 4.56 6.21
C SER A 157 -7.03 5.53 6.28
N GLY A 158 -8.12 5.21 5.58
CA GLY A 158 -9.37 5.99 5.58
C GLY A 158 -10.17 5.88 4.30
N LEU A 159 -9.61 5.30 3.24
CA LEU A 159 -10.25 5.06 1.95
C LEU A 159 -10.50 3.56 1.74
N PRO A 160 -11.19 3.15 0.65
CA PRO A 160 -11.15 1.77 0.18
C PRO A 160 -9.71 1.30 0.01
N GLN A 161 -9.42 0.02 0.26
CA GLN A 161 -8.06 -0.48 0.39
C GLN A 161 -7.19 -0.26 -0.87
N LYS A 162 -7.80 -0.32 -2.06
CA LYS A 162 -7.07 -0.02 -3.30
C LYS A 162 -6.71 1.46 -3.38
N ALA A 163 -7.62 2.36 -2.99
CA ALA A 163 -7.38 3.79 -3.01
C ALA A 163 -6.33 4.23 -1.97
N ASP A 164 -6.32 3.61 -0.77
CA ASP A 164 -5.26 3.81 0.21
C ASP A 164 -3.89 3.40 -0.36
N HIS A 165 -3.82 2.25 -1.04
CA HIS A 165 -2.60 1.76 -1.68
C HIS A 165 -2.13 2.69 -2.81
N ASP A 166 -3.02 3.02 -3.74
CA ASP A 166 -2.72 3.84 -4.92
C ASP A 166 -2.20 5.23 -4.50
N LEU A 167 -2.74 5.82 -3.43
CA LEU A 167 -2.29 7.10 -2.90
C LEU A 167 -0.84 7.05 -2.40
N VAL A 168 -0.46 6.01 -1.67
CA VAL A 168 0.92 5.85 -1.20
C VAL A 168 1.87 5.66 -2.37
N VAL A 169 1.52 4.84 -3.35
CA VAL A 169 2.33 4.60 -4.57
C VAL A 169 2.49 5.88 -5.38
N GLU A 170 1.41 6.65 -5.57
CA GLU A 170 1.45 7.93 -6.25
C GLU A 170 2.46 8.88 -5.60
N VAL A 171 2.36 9.05 -4.28
CA VAL A 171 3.21 10.01 -3.57
C VAL A 171 4.67 9.54 -3.48
N LEU A 172 4.91 8.24 -3.29
CA LEU A 172 6.26 7.67 -3.35
C LEU A 172 6.89 7.87 -4.74
N THR A 173 6.11 7.73 -5.81
CA THR A 173 6.57 8.00 -7.18
C THR A 173 6.98 9.45 -7.35
N LEU A 174 6.14 10.38 -6.92
CA LEU A 174 6.45 11.82 -6.95
C LEU A 174 7.69 12.16 -6.11
N PHE A 175 7.80 11.57 -4.93
CA PHE A 175 8.94 11.75 -4.03
C PHE A 175 10.24 11.26 -4.65
N ARG A 176 10.24 10.02 -5.18
CA ARG A 176 11.40 9.44 -5.87
C ARG A 176 11.85 10.32 -7.05
N ASP A 177 10.91 10.77 -7.87
CA ASP A 177 11.24 11.51 -9.09
C ASP A 177 11.78 12.91 -8.80
N ARG A 178 11.40 13.52 -7.68
CA ARG A 178 11.97 14.77 -7.19
C ARG A 178 13.41 14.59 -6.67
N ASN A 179 13.76 13.41 -6.19
CA ASN A 179 15.07 13.10 -5.59
C ASN A 179 16.02 12.35 -6.53
N LYS A 180 15.71 12.25 -7.82
CA LYS A 180 16.57 11.65 -8.86
C LYS A 180 17.65 12.61 -9.39
N VAL A 181 17.79 13.80 -8.82
CA VAL A 181 18.78 14.81 -9.25
C VAL A 181 20.10 14.60 -8.54
#